data_85c417bc58db23eeee17e0cb3f053c95
#
_entry.id   85c417bc58db23eeee17e0cb3f053c95
#
_cell.length_a   1.000
_cell.length_b   1.000
_cell.length_c   1.000
_cell.angle_alpha   90.00
_cell.angle_beta   90.00
_cell.angle_gamma   90.00
#
_symmetry.space_group_name_H-M   'P 1'
#
loop_
_entity.id
_entity.type
_entity.pdbx_description
1 polymer ?
#
loop_
_entity_poly.entity_id
_entity_poly.type
_entity_poly.pdbx_seq_one_letter_code
_entity_poly.pdbx_strand_id
1 'polypeptide(L)'
;MEVPINDFDDIRPLNNDEVKDAIESLIANEDFERAFRYINPDVNWKEFSETMRSFKTKEDFKAKLAYEAVMMVANKTTFSLTISGRSRLPKDKKPCTFISNHRDIVLDASFLNVMLYDVGYGMTQVAIGNNLLIRPWIETLVRLNNSFIVKRNVPVRQMLEVSKVLSAYIRRTITETKESIWIAQREGRAKDSDDRTQAVS
;
A
#
# COMPACT_ATOMS: atom_id res chain seq x y z
N MET A 1 -20.60 19.61 -3.07
CA MET A 1 -20.21 19.93 -1.68
C MET A 1 -18.81 19.35 -1.53
N GLU A 2 -17.81 20.20 -1.33
CA GLU A 2 -16.43 19.73 -1.10
C GLU A 2 -16.34 19.12 0.29
N VAL A 3 -15.76 17.94 0.38
CA VAL A 3 -15.48 17.27 1.67
C VAL A 3 -14.29 18.00 2.31
N PRO A 4 -14.39 18.48 3.57
CA PRO A 4 -13.30 19.16 4.23
C PRO A 4 -12.03 18.31 4.30
N ILE A 5 -10.87 18.96 4.27
CA ILE A 5 -9.55 18.27 4.27
C ILE A 5 -9.37 17.36 5.49
N ASN A 6 -9.94 17.72 6.63
CA ASN A 6 -9.87 16.95 7.87
C ASN A 6 -10.63 15.62 7.82
N ASP A 7 -11.54 15.43 6.85
CA ASP A 7 -12.33 14.19 6.74
C ASP A 7 -11.53 13.00 6.17
N PHE A 8 -10.26 13.19 5.82
CA PHE A 8 -9.41 12.12 5.28
C PHE A 8 -8.41 11.54 6.29
N ASP A 9 -8.28 12.11 7.47
CA ASP A 9 -7.27 11.66 8.46
C ASP A 9 -7.48 10.20 8.88
N ASP A 10 -8.72 9.74 8.92
CA ASP A 10 -9.05 8.35 9.22
C ASP A 10 -8.63 7.36 8.13
N ILE A 11 -8.40 7.82 6.90
CA ILE A 11 -8.18 6.92 5.77
C ILE A 11 -6.88 7.17 5.00
N ARG A 12 -6.32 8.37 5.04
CA ARG A 12 -5.10 8.71 4.29
C ARG A 12 -3.86 7.94 4.75
N PRO A 13 -2.83 7.78 3.91
CA PRO A 13 -1.49 7.43 4.34
C PRO A 13 -0.93 8.47 5.32
N LEU A 14 0.17 8.14 5.98
CA LEU A 14 0.91 9.12 6.79
C LEU A 14 1.50 10.23 5.90
N ASN A 15 1.63 11.42 6.46
CA ASN A 15 2.43 12.49 5.88
C ASN A 15 3.90 12.33 6.25
N ASN A 16 4.80 13.05 5.59
CA ASN A 16 6.24 12.91 5.85
C ASN A 16 6.66 13.40 7.25
N ASP A 17 5.95 14.35 7.84
CA ASP A 17 6.16 14.80 9.22
C ASP A 17 5.78 13.74 10.27
N GLU A 18 4.91 12.80 9.93
CA GLU A 18 4.49 11.69 10.80
C GLU A 18 5.43 10.47 10.72
N VAL A 19 6.35 10.43 9.74
CA VAL A 19 7.22 9.25 9.46
C VAL A 19 8.11 8.91 10.64
N LYS A 20 8.71 9.90 11.29
CA LYS A 20 9.61 9.69 12.42
C LYS A 20 8.91 8.99 13.57
N ASP A 21 7.75 9.47 13.97
CA ASP A 21 6.99 8.94 15.11
C ASP A 21 6.44 7.55 14.78
N ALA A 22 6.02 7.33 13.55
CA ALA A 22 5.60 6.01 13.07
C ALA A 22 6.73 4.98 13.14
N ILE A 23 7.93 5.35 12.72
CA ILE A 23 9.11 4.48 12.78
C ILE A 23 9.47 4.15 14.23
N GLU A 24 9.53 5.13 15.13
CA GLU A 24 9.81 4.86 16.54
C GLU A 24 8.73 3.95 17.17
N SER A 25 7.46 4.16 16.83
CA SER A 25 6.37 3.30 17.29
C SER A 25 6.51 1.86 16.80
N LEU A 26 6.92 1.65 15.54
CA LEU A 26 7.16 0.32 14.98
C LEU A 26 8.35 -0.37 15.64
N ILE A 27 9.48 0.33 15.78
CA ILE A 27 10.70 -0.23 16.38
C ILE A 27 10.49 -0.62 17.84
N ALA A 28 9.69 0.14 18.59
CA ALA A 28 9.36 -0.13 19.98
C ALA A 28 8.30 -1.25 20.16
N ASN A 29 7.71 -1.77 19.08
CA ASN A 29 6.65 -2.74 19.14
C ASN A 29 7.19 -4.18 19.02
N GLU A 30 7.04 -4.96 20.11
CA GLU A 30 7.54 -6.34 20.19
C GLU A 30 6.89 -7.28 19.17
N ASP A 31 5.61 -7.09 18.85
CA ASP A 31 4.91 -7.92 17.86
C ASP A 31 5.43 -7.63 16.44
N PHE A 32 5.78 -6.38 16.16
CA PHE A 32 6.43 -6.01 14.89
C PHE A 32 7.83 -6.62 14.80
N GLU A 33 8.66 -6.50 15.85
CA GLU A 33 9.98 -7.13 15.90
C GLU A 33 9.87 -8.64 15.69
N ARG A 34 8.95 -9.30 16.39
CA ARG A 34 8.73 -10.75 16.27
C ARG A 34 8.33 -11.15 14.86
N ALA A 35 7.39 -10.42 14.25
CA ALA A 35 6.94 -10.66 12.89
C ALA A 35 8.08 -10.46 11.87
N PHE A 36 8.90 -9.42 12.04
CA PHE A 36 10.02 -9.15 11.16
C PHE A 36 11.11 -10.22 11.27
N ARG A 37 11.46 -10.64 12.48
CA ARG A 37 12.41 -11.74 12.73
C ARG A 37 11.93 -13.08 12.19
N TYR A 38 10.62 -13.33 12.18
CA TYR A 38 10.07 -14.54 11.58
C TYR A 38 10.36 -14.62 10.07
N ILE A 39 10.29 -13.48 9.37
CA ILE A 39 10.57 -13.39 7.92
C ILE A 39 12.08 -13.34 7.66
N ASN A 40 12.84 -12.70 8.53
CA ASN A 40 14.28 -12.52 8.44
C ASN A 40 14.98 -12.93 9.74
N PRO A 41 15.19 -14.24 9.99
CA PRO A 41 15.70 -14.75 11.27
C PRO A 41 17.10 -14.21 11.65
N ASP A 42 17.92 -13.91 10.68
CA ASP A 42 19.32 -13.46 10.88
C ASP A 42 19.43 -11.94 11.04
N VAL A 43 18.30 -11.21 11.12
CA VAL A 43 18.34 -9.75 11.22
C VAL A 43 19.01 -9.28 12.52
N ASN A 44 19.98 -8.40 12.39
CA ASN A 44 20.47 -7.61 13.51
C ASN A 44 19.46 -6.48 13.80
N TRP A 45 18.61 -6.66 14.81
CA TRP A 45 17.54 -5.71 15.12
C TRP A 45 18.02 -4.30 15.44
N LYS A 46 19.21 -4.19 16.07
CA LYS A 46 19.77 -2.87 16.39
C LYS A 46 20.14 -2.12 15.11
N GLU A 47 20.86 -2.75 14.21
CA GLU A 47 21.26 -2.17 12.91
C GLU A 47 20.03 -1.87 12.04
N PHE A 48 19.06 -2.78 12.03
CA PHE A 48 17.79 -2.57 11.32
C PHE A 48 17.05 -1.35 11.87
N SER A 49 16.98 -1.21 13.21
CA SER A 49 16.34 -0.07 13.85
C SER A 49 17.04 1.25 13.54
N GLU A 50 18.37 1.26 13.53
CA GLU A 50 19.19 2.42 13.13
C GLU A 50 18.94 2.80 11.66
N THR A 51 18.84 1.80 10.79
CA THR A 51 18.49 1.99 9.37
C THR A 51 17.09 2.60 9.24
N MET A 52 16.09 2.06 9.92
CA MET A 52 14.73 2.61 9.94
C MET A 52 14.72 4.08 10.39
N ARG A 53 15.45 4.42 11.45
CA ARG A 53 15.56 5.82 11.94
C ARG A 53 16.20 6.78 10.96
N SER A 54 16.96 6.27 9.99
CA SER A 54 17.56 7.11 8.93
C SER A 54 16.54 7.62 7.91
N PHE A 55 15.37 6.97 7.80
CA PHE A 55 14.33 7.34 6.86
C PHE A 55 13.65 8.65 7.27
N LYS A 56 13.52 9.57 6.33
CA LYS A 56 12.92 10.89 6.55
C LYS A 56 11.57 11.04 5.88
N THR A 57 11.31 10.24 4.86
CA THR A 57 10.11 10.30 4.03
C THR A 57 9.50 8.92 3.83
N LYS A 58 8.26 8.88 3.41
CA LYS A 58 7.61 7.64 2.96
C LYS A 58 8.36 7.01 1.78
N GLU A 59 8.93 7.83 0.92
CA GLU A 59 9.73 7.39 -0.22
C GLU A 59 10.98 6.65 0.22
N ASP A 60 11.66 7.12 1.29
CA ASP A 60 12.78 6.38 1.88
C ASP A 60 12.34 5.00 2.35
N PHE A 61 11.22 4.93 3.07
CA PHE A 61 10.67 3.66 3.56
C PHE A 61 10.31 2.73 2.40
N LYS A 62 9.60 3.23 1.40
CA LYS A 62 9.17 2.45 0.23
C LYS A 62 10.36 1.94 -0.59
N ALA A 63 11.32 2.80 -0.89
CA ALA A 63 12.44 2.46 -1.76
C ALA A 63 13.50 1.61 -1.06
N LYS A 64 13.80 1.89 0.22
CA LYS A 64 14.92 1.25 0.93
C LYS A 64 14.49 0.05 1.79
N LEU A 65 13.22 -0.11 2.09
CA LEU A 65 12.72 -1.24 2.86
C LEU A 65 11.67 -2.05 2.11
N ALA A 66 10.56 -1.43 1.71
CA ALA A 66 9.45 -2.18 1.11
C ALA A 66 9.84 -2.79 -0.24
N TYR A 67 10.52 -2.03 -1.10
CA TYR A 67 11.03 -2.53 -2.39
C TYR A 67 12.00 -3.70 -2.18
N GLU A 68 13.00 -3.54 -1.33
CA GLU A 68 14.00 -4.58 -1.05
C GLU A 68 13.36 -5.85 -0.46
N ALA A 69 12.40 -5.70 0.45
CA ALA A 69 11.68 -6.83 1.02
C ALA A 69 10.88 -7.60 -0.05
N VAL A 70 10.20 -6.90 -0.96
CA VAL A 70 9.45 -7.52 -2.07
C VAL A 70 10.39 -8.22 -3.03
N MET A 71 11.52 -7.59 -3.39
CA MET A 71 12.51 -8.19 -4.28
C MET A 71 13.20 -9.40 -3.64
N MET A 72 13.45 -9.37 -2.35
CA MET A 72 13.97 -10.54 -1.61
C MET A 72 12.98 -11.73 -1.70
N VAL A 73 11.69 -11.48 -1.49
CA VAL A 73 10.65 -12.51 -1.64
C VAL A 73 10.59 -13.02 -3.08
N ALA A 74 10.53 -12.12 -4.05
CA ALA A 74 10.49 -12.48 -5.47
C ALA A 74 11.69 -13.36 -5.86
N ASN A 75 12.90 -12.97 -5.49
CA ASN A 75 14.12 -13.71 -5.82
C ASN A 75 14.19 -15.10 -5.16
N LYS A 76 13.58 -15.26 -3.97
CA LYS A 76 13.55 -16.54 -3.26
C LYS A 76 12.45 -17.49 -3.73
N THR A 77 11.34 -16.95 -4.25
CA THR A 77 10.11 -17.74 -4.48
C THR A 77 9.67 -17.80 -5.94
N THR A 78 10.29 -17.03 -6.83
CA THR A 78 9.93 -17.00 -8.25
C THR A 78 11.15 -17.23 -9.15
N PHE A 79 10.93 -17.88 -10.29
CA PHE A 79 11.98 -18.04 -11.31
C PHE A 79 12.17 -16.79 -12.15
N SER A 80 11.11 -16.02 -12.33
CA SER A 80 11.13 -14.83 -13.18
C SER A 80 9.97 -13.92 -12.80
N LEU A 81 10.24 -12.63 -12.71
CA LEU A 81 9.25 -11.58 -12.58
C LEU A 81 9.28 -10.74 -13.86
N THR A 82 8.21 -10.77 -14.62
CA THR A 82 8.12 -10.07 -15.90
C THR A 82 6.92 -9.15 -15.95
N ILE A 83 7.02 -8.08 -16.72
CA ILE A 83 5.93 -7.17 -17.00
C ILE A 83 5.72 -7.03 -18.51
N SER A 84 4.50 -7.14 -18.95
CA SER A 84 4.09 -6.78 -20.30
C SER A 84 3.25 -5.49 -20.29
N GLY A 85 3.13 -4.85 -21.47
CA GLY A 85 2.30 -3.66 -21.61
C GLY A 85 2.91 -2.35 -21.10
N ARG A 86 4.21 -2.29 -20.82
CA ARG A 86 4.89 -1.05 -20.40
C ARG A 86 4.64 0.13 -21.34
N SER A 87 4.53 -0.13 -22.65
CA SER A 87 4.25 0.89 -23.66
C SER A 87 2.86 1.51 -23.58
N ARG A 88 1.95 0.91 -22.79
CA ARG A 88 0.59 1.42 -22.56
C ARG A 88 0.52 2.39 -21.38
N LEU A 89 1.56 2.47 -20.55
CA LEU A 89 1.61 3.46 -19.49
C LEU A 89 1.62 4.87 -20.08
N PRO A 90 0.94 5.85 -19.47
CA PRO A 90 0.98 7.24 -19.91
C PRO A 90 2.42 7.75 -20.00
N LYS A 91 2.84 8.21 -21.18
CA LYS A 91 4.22 8.68 -21.41
C LYS A 91 4.57 9.91 -20.58
N ASP A 92 3.57 10.73 -20.28
CA ASP A 92 3.69 11.94 -19.46
C ASP A 92 3.65 11.63 -17.96
N LYS A 93 3.60 10.35 -17.60
CA LYS A 93 3.55 9.86 -16.19
C LYS A 93 2.42 10.49 -15.37
N LYS A 94 1.31 10.85 -16.02
CA LYS A 94 0.14 11.35 -15.30
C LYS A 94 -0.38 10.34 -14.29
N PRO A 95 -0.82 10.81 -13.12
CA PRO A 95 -1.45 9.96 -12.13
C PRO A 95 -2.67 9.24 -12.71
N CYS A 96 -2.83 7.98 -12.37
CA CYS A 96 -3.96 7.18 -12.79
C CYS A 96 -4.38 6.15 -11.73
N THR A 97 -5.57 5.61 -11.89
CA THR A 97 -6.05 4.49 -11.10
C THR A 97 -5.66 3.18 -11.80
N PHE A 98 -4.86 2.36 -11.13
CA PHE A 98 -4.59 0.99 -11.55
C PHE A 98 -5.63 0.07 -10.92
N ILE A 99 -6.35 -0.66 -11.76
CA ILE A 99 -7.35 -1.65 -11.32
C ILE A 99 -6.87 -3.01 -11.81
N SER A 100 -6.80 -3.98 -10.91
CA SER A 100 -6.42 -5.34 -11.26
C SER A 100 -7.30 -6.37 -10.58
N ASN A 101 -7.28 -7.59 -11.09
CA ASN A 101 -7.77 -8.74 -10.35
C ASN A 101 -6.97 -8.89 -9.05
N HIS A 102 -7.51 -9.62 -8.09
CA HIS A 102 -6.91 -9.80 -6.78
C HIS A 102 -6.69 -11.28 -6.49
N ARG A 103 -5.42 -11.69 -6.43
CA ARG A 103 -4.99 -13.06 -6.16
C ARG A 103 -4.23 -13.19 -4.84
N ASP A 104 -3.37 -12.25 -4.55
CA ASP A 104 -2.56 -12.24 -3.33
C ASP A 104 -2.71 -10.91 -2.56
N ILE A 105 -2.84 -11.00 -1.22
CA ILE A 105 -3.07 -9.82 -0.38
C ILE A 105 -1.91 -8.81 -0.45
N VAL A 106 -0.68 -9.30 -0.58
CA VAL A 106 0.53 -8.50 -0.52
C VAL A 106 1.15 -8.32 -1.90
N LEU A 107 1.29 -9.41 -2.66
CA LEU A 107 2.12 -9.43 -3.85
C LEU A 107 1.53 -8.70 -5.04
N ASP A 108 0.20 -8.65 -5.21
CA ASP A 108 -0.41 -8.00 -6.36
C ASP A 108 -0.02 -6.51 -6.44
N ALA A 109 -0.30 -5.75 -5.38
CA ALA A 109 0.06 -4.33 -5.30
C ALA A 109 1.57 -4.12 -5.23
N SER A 110 2.28 -5.02 -4.54
CA SER A 110 3.73 -4.91 -4.34
C SER A 110 4.49 -5.10 -5.65
N PHE A 111 4.18 -6.12 -6.43
CA PHE A 111 4.83 -6.34 -7.73
C PHE A 111 4.51 -5.22 -8.73
N LEU A 112 3.26 -4.72 -8.74
CA LEU A 112 2.94 -3.56 -9.55
C LEU A 112 3.80 -2.36 -9.14
N ASN A 113 3.92 -2.07 -7.85
CA ASN A 113 4.68 -0.93 -7.35
C ASN A 113 6.18 -1.05 -7.65
N VAL A 114 6.78 -2.24 -7.48
CA VAL A 114 8.16 -2.50 -7.89
C VAL A 114 8.35 -2.20 -9.38
N MET A 115 7.48 -2.74 -10.22
CA MET A 115 7.59 -2.57 -11.66
C MET A 115 7.34 -1.14 -12.14
N LEU A 116 6.44 -0.40 -11.49
CA LEU A 116 6.24 1.02 -11.78
C LEU A 116 7.44 1.85 -11.35
N TYR A 117 8.02 1.53 -10.18
CA TYR A 117 9.22 2.18 -9.68
C TYR A 117 10.41 1.98 -10.63
N ASP A 118 10.66 0.75 -11.10
CA ASP A 118 11.75 0.40 -12.03
C ASP A 118 11.69 1.14 -13.37
N VAL A 119 10.48 1.48 -13.82
CA VAL A 119 10.30 2.29 -15.04
C VAL A 119 10.20 3.79 -14.78
N GLY A 120 10.46 4.21 -13.53
CA GLY A 120 10.44 5.61 -13.10
C GLY A 120 9.05 6.24 -13.12
N TYR A 121 7.98 5.44 -12.99
CA TYR A 121 6.61 5.93 -12.91
C TYR A 121 6.22 6.40 -11.50
N GLY A 122 6.92 5.89 -10.49
CA GLY A 122 6.59 6.09 -9.08
C GLY A 122 5.65 5.00 -8.54
N MET A 123 5.63 4.85 -7.23
CA MET A 123 4.78 3.87 -6.56
C MET A 123 3.38 4.45 -6.31
N THR A 124 2.36 3.59 -6.37
CA THR A 124 0.97 3.97 -6.13
C THR A 124 0.65 4.05 -4.64
N GLN A 125 -0.41 4.76 -4.29
CA GLN A 125 -1.12 4.51 -3.04
C GLN A 125 -1.95 3.21 -3.18
N VAL A 126 -2.00 2.41 -2.12
CA VAL A 126 -2.66 1.08 -2.14
C VAL A 126 -3.93 1.11 -1.29
N ALA A 127 -5.05 0.69 -1.87
CA ALA A 127 -6.31 0.53 -1.14
C ALA A 127 -6.27 -0.71 -0.23
N ILE A 128 -6.41 -0.54 1.09
CA ILE A 128 -6.42 -1.63 2.07
C ILE A 128 -7.70 -1.60 2.90
N GLY A 129 -8.37 -2.74 3.00
CA GLY A 129 -9.55 -2.86 3.85
C GLY A 129 -9.20 -2.81 5.35
N ASN A 130 -9.96 -2.04 6.14
CA ASN A 130 -9.76 -1.93 7.59
C ASN A 130 -9.86 -3.27 8.33
N ASN A 131 -10.50 -4.28 7.76
CA ASN A 131 -10.56 -5.63 8.31
C ASN A 131 -9.21 -6.35 8.36
N LEU A 132 -8.19 -5.85 7.68
CA LEU A 132 -6.81 -6.36 7.74
C LEU A 132 -5.98 -5.72 8.85
N LEU A 133 -6.46 -4.63 9.44
CA LEU A 133 -5.76 -3.84 10.47
C LEU A 133 -6.05 -4.41 11.88
N ILE A 134 -5.70 -5.68 12.07
CA ILE A 134 -6.01 -6.43 13.31
C ILE A 134 -5.10 -6.06 14.49
N ARG A 135 -4.05 -5.31 14.28
CA ARG A 135 -3.10 -4.80 15.27
C ARG A 135 -2.72 -3.36 14.94
N PRO A 136 -2.54 -2.48 15.93
CA PRO A 136 -2.17 -1.07 15.68
C PRO A 136 -0.89 -0.90 14.86
N TRP A 137 0.13 -1.71 15.10
CA TRP A 137 1.37 -1.64 14.35
C TRP A 137 1.20 -1.97 12.85
N ILE A 138 0.22 -2.84 12.50
CA ILE A 138 -0.09 -3.14 11.09
C ILE A 138 -0.67 -1.89 10.42
N GLU A 139 -1.56 -1.16 11.09
CA GLU A 139 -2.09 0.10 10.55
C GLU A 139 -0.97 1.12 10.33
N THR A 140 -0.09 1.32 11.34
CA THR A 140 1.06 2.20 11.22
C THR A 140 1.94 1.81 10.02
N LEU A 141 2.26 0.52 9.90
CA LEU A 141 3.10 0.00 8.82
C LEU A 141 2.50 0.24 7.43
N VAL A 142 1.21 -0.07 7.23
CA VAL A 142 0.57 0.08 5.91
C VAL A 142 0.37 1.53 5.54
N ARG A 143 0.02 2.42 6.50
CA ARG A 143 -0.07 3.86 6.26
C ARG A 143 1.30 4.47 5.94
N LEU A 144 2.36 4.00 6.60
CA LEU A 144 3.74 4.39 6.29
C LEU A 144 4.14 3.93 4.89
N ASN A 145 3.68 2.74 4.47
CA ASN A 145 3.87 2.22 3.12
C ASN A 145 2.87 2.79 2.09
N ASN A 146 2.43 4.02 2.28
CA ASN A 146 1.58 4.76 1.36
C ASN A 146 0.23 4.10 1.06
N SER A 147 -0.36 3.39 2.01
CA SER A 147 -1.69 2.78 1.84
C SER A 147 -2.78 3.64 2.44
N PHE A 148 -3.94 3.70 1.78
CA PHE A 148 -5.14 4.33 2.30
C PHE A 148 -6.18 3.28 2.70
N ILE A 149 -7.00 3.61 3.70
CA ILE A 149 -7.90 2.66 4.35
C ILE A 149 -9.29 2.72 3.72
N VAL A 150 -9.78 1.56 3.29
CA VAL A 150 -11.16 1.36 2.83
C VAL A 150 -11.98 0.81 3.99
N LYS A 151 -12.93 1.60 4.49
CA LYS A 151 -13.83 1.18 5.58
C LYS A 151 -14.81 0.12 5.06
N ARG A 152 -14.69 -1.09 5.57
CA ARG A 152 -15.57 -2.23 5.25
C ARG A 152 -16.50 -2.51 6.44
N ASN A 153 -17.56 -3.27 6.19
CA ASN A 153 -18.53 -3.67 7.22
C ASN A 153 -19.21 -2.49 7.94
N VAL A 154 -19.40 -1.38 7.22
CA VAL A 154 -20.14 -0.24 7.76
C VAL A 154 -21.66 -0.49 7.65
N PRO A 155 -22.47 0.02 8.60
CA PRO A 155 -23.93 -0.07 8.50
C PRO A 155 -24.44 0.53 7.19
N VAL A 156 -25.48 -0.08 6.59
CA VAL A 156 -26.06 0.36 5.30
C VAL A 156 -26.36 1.86 5.27
N ARG A 157 -26.88 2.41 6.36
CA ARG A 157 -27.17 3.84 6.50
C ARG A 157 -25.95 4.76 6.36
N GLN A 158 -24.73 4.23 6.58
CA GLN A 158 -23.46 4.98 6.51
C GLN A 158 -22.71 4.71 5.21
N MET A 159 -23.09 3.69 4.43
CA MET A 159 -22.35 3.28 3.22
C MET A 159 -22.21 4.42 2.22
N LEU A 160 -23.29 5.18 2.02
CA LEU A 160 -23.26 6.31 1.06
C LEU A 160 -22.26 7.38 1.49
N GLU A 161 -22.20 7.72 2.77
CA GLU A 161 -21.29 8.74 3.29
C GLU A 161 -19.85 8.29 3.22
N VAL A 162 -19.57 7.06 3.66
CA VAL A 162 -18.23 6.47 3.54
C VAL A 162 -17.75 6.40 2.09
N SER A 163 -18.67 6.04 1.16
CA SER A 163 -18.34 6.00 -0.27
C SER A 163 -18.07 7.40 -0.85
N LYS A 164 -18.78 8.43 -0.40
CA LYS A 164 -18.50 9.83 -0.81
C LYS A 164 -17.13 10.29 -0.34
N VAL A 165 -16.78 10.04 0.93
CA VAL A 165 -15.46 10.38 1.51
C VAL A 165 -14.36 9.66 0.72
N LEU A 166 -14.50 8.36 0.49
CA LEU A 166 -13.53 7.58 -0.27
C LEU A 166 -13.37 8.10 -1.71
N SER A 167 -14.47 8.37 -2.39
CA SER A 167 -14.46 8.91 -3.77
C SER A 167 -13.82 10.30 -3.83
N ALA A 168 -14.09 11.15 -2.85
CA ALA A 168 -13.47 12.47 -2.74
C ALA A 168 -11.95 12.35 -2.49
N TYR A 169 -11.56 11.43 -1.61
CA TYR A 169 -10.15 11.13 -1.35
C TYR A 169 -9.40 10.68 -2.61
N ILE A 170 -9.94 9.69 -3.33
CA ILE A 170 -9.36 9.17 -4.57
C ILE A 170 -9.22 10.29 -5.62
N ARG A 171 -10.27 11.09 -5.80
CA ARG A 171 -10.22 12.22 -6.72
C ARG A 171 -9.11 13.18 -6.35
N ARG A 172 -9.06 13.62 -5.09
CA ARG A 172 -8.02 14.52 -4.59
C ARG A 172 -6.62 13.96 -4.81
N THR A 173 -6.41 12.68 -4.50
CA THR A 173 -5.11 12.02 -4.68
C THR A 173 -4.64 12.11 -6.13
N ILE A 174 -5.49 11.86 -7.10
CA ILE A 174 -5.13 11.91 -8.51
C ILE A 174 -5.01 13.35 -9.03
N THR A 175 -5.93 14.25 -8.65
CA THR A 175 -6.00 15.58 -9.27
C THR A 175 -5.15 16.63 -8.56
N GLU A 176 -4.95 16.52 -7.24
CA GLU A 176 -4.24 17.52 -6.43
C GLU A 176 -2.86 17.01 -5.99
N THR A 177 -2.79 15.87 -5.28
CA THR A 177 -1.50 15.33 -4.82
C THR A 177 -0.66 14.70 -5.94
N LYS A 178 -1.29 14.45 -7.10
CA LYS A 178 -0.63 13.89 -8.29
C LYS A 178 -0.01 12.52 -8.05
N GLU A 179 -0.64 11.72 -7.20
CA GLU A 179 -0.24 10.34 -6.95
C GLU A 179 -1.20 9.36 -7.65
N SER A 180 -0.64 8.29 -8.20
CA SER A 180 -1.42 7.16 -8.71
C SER A 180 -1.94 6.29 -7.56
N ILE A 181 -3.03 5.58 -7.79
CA ILE A 181 -3.59 4.65 -6.81
C ILE A 181 -3.75 3.25 -7.42
N TRP A 182 -3.73 2.24 -6.56
CA TRP A 182 -4.10 0.87 -6.91
C TRP A 182 -5.31 0.41 -6.10
N ILE A 183 -6.26 -0.22 -6.78
CA ILE A 183 -7.49 -0.78 -6.21
C ILE A 183 -7.70 -2.18 -6.79
N ALA A 184 -8.05 -3.13 -5.93
CA ALA A 184 -8.53 -4.44 -6.37
C ALA A 184 -9.93 -4.31 -6.96
N GLN A 185 -10.19 -4.98 -8.09
CA GLN A 185 -11.46 -4.93 -8.81
C GLN A 185 -12.64 -5.51 -8.01
N ARG A 186 -12.37 -6.37 -7.01
CA ARG A 186 -13.39 -7.10 -6.25
C ARG A 186 -13.11 -7.07 -4.76
N GLU A 187 -14.17 -7.29 -3.97
CA GLU A 187 -14.07 -7.59 -2.55
C GLU A 187 -13.46 -8.99 -2.31
N GLY A 188 -12.15 -9.03 -2.09
CA GLY A 188 -11.43 -10.25 -1.76
C GLY A 188 -10.82 -10.95 -2.96
N ARG A 189 -9.96 -11.92 -2.64
CA ARG A 189 -9.14 -12.64 -3.60
C ARG A 189 -9.94 -13.68 -4.40
N ALA A 190 -9.48 -13.97 -5.62
CA ALA A 190 -9.93 -15.13 -6.38
C ALA A 190 -9.62 -16.41 -5.58
N LYS A 191 -10.63 -17.27 -5.38
CA LYS A 191 -10.49 -18.50 -4.59
C LYS A 191 -9.93 -19.67 -5.40
N ASP A 192 -10.20 -19.65 -6.70
CA ASP A 192 -9.88 -20.72 -7.66
C ASP A 192 -8.67 -20.38 -8.55
N SER A 193 -8.06 -19.22 -8.35
CA SER A 193 -6.97 -18.71 -9.18
C SER A 193 -7.32 -18.50 -10.66
N ASP A 194 -8.61 -18.53 -11.04
CA ASP A 194 -9.07 -18.24 -12.38
C ASP A 194 -9.73 -16.86 -12.44
N ASP A 195 -9.00 -15.90 -12.98
CA ASP A 195 -9.46 -14.51 -13.07
C ASP A 195 -10.66 -14.33 -14.02
N ARG A 196 -10.90 -15.29 -14.93
CA ARG A 196 -12.04 -15.27 -15.86
C ARG A 196 -13.37 -15.50 -15.16
N THR A 197 -13.36 -16.15 -14.01
CA THR A 197 -14.58 -16.46 -13.22
C THR A 197 -14.97 -15.30 -12.29
N GLN A 198 -14.17 -14.24 -12.24
CA GLN A 198 -14.44 -13.12 -11.34
C GLN A 198 -15.50 -12.19 -11.93
N ALA A 199 -16.63 -12.05 -11.21
CA ALA A 199 -17.64 -11.07 -11.58
C ALA A 199 -17.06 -9.65 -11.53
N VAL A 200 -17.34 -8.88 -12.55
CA VAL A 200 -17.08 -7.43 -12.57
C VAL A 200 -18.15 -6.78 -11.70
N SER A 201 -17.78 -6.18 -10.58
CA SER A 201 -18.69 -5.42 -9.71
C SER A 201 -18.71 -3.95 -10.10
#